data_b10b7c338b8188fabf56b26f63d5b733
#
_entry.id   b10b7c338b8188fabf56b26f63d5b733
#
_cell.length_a   1.000
_cell.length_b   1.000
_cell.length_c   1.000
_cell.angle_alpha   90.00
_cell.angle_beta   90.00
_cell.angle_gamma   90.00
#
_symmetry.space_group_name_H-M   'P 1'
#
loop_
_entity.id
_entity.type
_entity.pdbx_description
1 polymer ?
#
loop_
_entity_poly.entity_id
_entity_poly.type
_entity_poly.pdbx_seq_one_letter_code
_entity_poly.pdbx_strand_id
1 'polypeptide(L)'
;PLTIFIKNIYCINDETHLKASFFGYNDANEITPLVIIPKERSQYVIPSQHIISAFQDKNVTIVDSSEGVVTFKRHCHLMGKLEAIEAAFLQKFSELSPEVVIEGKPIISVKASLPSDFEHYVFDSVSIAENMLRKGNGSFVANFTLGNKRKKIYFYYEMQAKMAVFKAKRNLQSGKILQDDDFERVFVNIDSLPSKAIVGALSPNLIVKNYVKEGQIFSEYF
;
A
#
# COMPACT_ATOMS: atom_id res chain seq x y z
N PRO A 1 -0.64 32.88 30.75
CA PRO A 1 -0.34 32.78 29.34
C PRO A 1 -0.30 31.32 28.86
N LEU A 2 -0.59 31.11 27.58
CA LEU A 2 -0.51 29.81 26.92
C LEU A 2 0.94 29.31 26.92
N THR A 3 1.14 28.05 27.21
CA THR A 3 2.43 27.37 27.09
C THR A 3 2.50 26.55 25.83
N ILE A 4 3.55 26.79 25.04
CA ILE A 4 3.84 26.05 23.83
C ILE A 4 5.01 25.08 24.11
N PHE A 5 4.81 23.80 23.91
CA PHE A 5 5.86 22.79 24.08
C PHE A 5 6.43 22.44 22.70
N ILE A 6 7.74 22.60 22.55
CA ILE A 6 8.45 22.23 21.32
C ILE A 6 9.06 20.85 21.50
N LYS A 7 8.65 19.91 20.65
CA LYS A 7 9.16 18.54 20.62
C LYS A 7 10.35 18.44 19.67
N ASN A 8 11.13 17.38 19.81
CA ASN A 8 12.24 17.10 18.89
C ASN A 8 11.77 16.47 17.57
N ILE A 9 10.62 15.78 17.56
CA ILE A 9 10.06 15.12 16.37
C ILE A 9 8.59 15.45 16.24
N TYR A 10 8.18 15.86 15.05
CA TYR A 10 6.79 16.02 14.68
C TYR A 10 6.46 15.14 13.49
N CYS A 11 5.32 14.46 13.56
CA CYS A 11 4.76 13.67 12.48
C CYS A 11 3.85 14.54 11.63
N ILE A 12 4.12 14.61 10.35
CA ILE A 12 3.27 15.32 9.37
C ILE A 12 2.90 14.38 8.23
N ASN A 13 1.90 14.73 7.47
CA ASN A 13 1.51 14.00 6.26
C ASN A 13 2.00 14.77 5.02
N ASP A 14 1.09 15.40 4.31
CA ASP A 14 1.44 16.14 3.08
C ASP A 14 1.55 17.65 3.29
N GLU A 15 1.42 18.12 4.53
CA GLU A 15 1.50 19.53 4.85
C GLU A 15 2.83 20.13 4.42
N THR A 16 2.78 21.31 3.84
CA THR A 16 3.96 22.09 3.45
C THR A 16 4.09 23.38 4.24
N HIS A 17 2.99 23.89 4.78
CA HIS A 17 2.93 25.17 5.49
C HIS A 17 2.37 24.94 6.89
N LEU A 18 3.24 25.03 7.89
CA LEU A 18 2.85 24.86 9.29
C LEU A 18 2.67 26.22 9.93
N LYS A 19 1.45 26.51 10.37
CA LYS A 19 1.09 27.75 11.06
C LYS A 19 1.26 27.61 12.56
N ALA A 20 1.09 28.69 13.30
CA ALA A 20 1.15 28.68 14.76
C ALA A 20 0.18 27.68 15.39
N SER A 21 -0.97 27.42 14.75
CA SER A 21 -1.97 26.48 15.24
C SER A 21 -1.43 25.03 15.29
N PHE A 22 -0.50 24.68 14.44
CA PHE A 22 0.16 23.37 14.46
C PHE A 22 0.88 23.12 15.80
N PHE A 23 1.41 24.18 16.42
CA PHE A 23 2.13 24.11 17.68
C PHE A 23 1.23 24.42 18.90
N GLY A 24 -0.07 24.57 18.69
CA GLY A 24 -1.04 24.77 19.77
C GLY A 24 -1.47 26.21 20.01
N TYR A 25 -1.02 27.15 19.18
CA TYR A 25 -1.42 28.55 19.26
C TYR A 25 -2.54 28.85 18.27
N ASN A 26 -3.76 29.08 18.78
CA ASN A 26 -4.91 29.35 17.94
C ASN A 26 -5.10 30.85 17.75
N ASP A 27 -4.92 31.31 16.51
CA ASP A 27 -5.21 32.67 16.09
C ASP A 27 -6.00 32.62 14.77
N ALA A 28 -7.25 33.02 14.81
CA ALA A 28 -8.15 33.00 13.65
C ALA A 28 -7.65 33.89 12.49
N ASN A 29 -6.81 34.87 12.79
CA ASN A 29 -6.24 35.81 11.82
C ASN A 29 -4.83 35.40 11.33
N GLU A 30 -4.33 34.29 11.80
CA GLU A 30 -2.99 33.81 11.41
C GLU A 30 -3.01 33.28 9.99
N ILE A 31 -2.28 33.95 9.10
CA ILE A 31 -2.14 33.54 7.69
C ILE A 31 -0.71 33.22 7.30
N THR A 32 0.27 33.65 8.11
CA THR A 32 1.68 33.44 7.82
C THR A 32 2.15 32.11 8.40
N PRO A 33 2.71 31.21 7.59
CA PRO A 33 3.28 29.98 8.12
C PRO A 33 4.56 30.24 8.91
N LEU A 34 4.75 29.47 10.00
CA LEU A 34 5.98 29.51 10.80
C LEU A 34 7.08 28.65 10.17
N VAL A 35 6.70 27.54 9.55
CA VAL A 35 7.62 26.60 8.92
C VAL A 35 7.07 26.22 7.55
N ILE A 36 7.94 26.30 6.55
CA ILE A 36 7.63 25.84 5.18
C ILE A 36 8.51 24.63 4.89
N ILE A 37 7.86 23.50 4.62
CA ILE A 37 8.54 22.24 4.36
C ILE A 37 8.37 21.86 2.88
N PRO A 38 9.45 21.71 2.10
CA PRO A 38 9.37 21.32 0.71
C PRO A 38 8.59 20.00 0.56
N LYS A 39 7.71 19.96 -0.42
CA LYS A 39 6.79 18.84 -0.63
C LYS A 39 7.52 17.50 -0.85
N GLU A 40 8.66 17.52 -1.52
CA GLU A 40 9.45 16.35 -1.88
C GLU A 40 10.36 15.85 -0.76
N ARG A 41 10.45 16.58 0.36
CA ARG A 41 11.30 16.21 1.51
C ARG A 41 10.52 15.25 2.42
N SER A 42 11.02 14.03 2.57
CA SER A 42 10.45 13.04 3.52
C SER A 42 10.78 13.38 4.97
N GLN A 43 11.86 14.14 5.18
CA GLN A 43 12.32 14.58 6.48
C GLN A 43 12.90 15.99 6.36
N TYR A 44 12.57 16.85 7.32
CA TYR A 44 13.02 18.24 7.32
C TYR A 44 13.47 18.64 8.71
N VAL A 45 14.69 19.15 8.83
CA VAL A 45 15.32 19.48 10.11
C VAL A 45 15.57 20.99 10.17
N ILE A 46 15.15 21.60 11.26
CA ILE A 46 15.38 23.03 11.51
C ILE A 46 15.86 23.23 12.94
N PRO A 47 16.59 24.32 13.23
CA PRO A 47 16.87 24.70 14.61
C PRO A 47 15.57 25.07 15.33
N SER A 48 15.44 24.66 16.59
CA SER A 48 14.26 25.03 17.41
C SER A 48 14.13 26.55 17.56
N GLN A 49 15.22 27.28 17.50
CA GLN A 49 15.26 28.76 17.58
C GLN A 49 14.43 29.40 16.47
N HIS A 50 14.33 28.78 15.32
CA HIS A 50 13.46 29.24 14.22
C HIS A 50 12.00 29.33 14.65
N ILE A 51 11.52 28.33 15.40
CA ILE A 51 10.15 28.28 15.92
C ILE A 51 10.01 29.26 17.09
N ILE A 52 10.97 29.28 18.01
CA ILE A 52 10.94 30.13 19.18
C ILE A 52 10.88 31.63 18.76
N SER A 53 11.70 32.01 17.78
CA SER A 53 11.73 33.38 17.25
C SER A 53 10.39 33.80 16.64
N ALA A 54 9.65 32.87 16.04
CA ALA A 54 8.35 33.15 15.45
C ALA A 54 7.28 33.46 16.52
N PHE A 55 7.48 33.04 17.77
CA PHE A 55 6.57 33.30 18.88
C PHE A 55 6.97 34.47 19.76
N GLN A 56 8.06 35.17 19.46
CA GLN A 56 8.59 36.25 20.34
C GLN A 56 7.62 37.40 20.56
N ASP A 57 6.82 37.74 19.55
CA ASP A 57 5.83 38.81 19.61
C ASP A 57 4.47 38.37 20.12
N LYS A 58 4.34 37.10 20.53
CA LYS A 58 3.12 36.54 21.04
C LYS A 58 3.22 36.31 22.55
N ASN A 59 2.08 36.44 23.24
CA ASN A 59 2.02 36.24 24.68
C ASN A 59 1.95 34.76 25.03
N VAL A 60 3.08 34.08 24.88
CA VAL A 60 3.20 32.64 25.15
C VAL A 60 4.48 32.34 25.92
N THR A 61 4.45 31.26 26.70
CA THR A 61 5.64 30.70 27.33
C THR A 61 6.08 29.52 26.47
N ILE A 62 7.36 29.46 26.11
CA ILE A 62 7.92 28.39 25.31
C ILE A 62 8.70 27.43 26.21
N VAL A 63 8.40 26.17 26.13
CA VAL A 63 9.19 25.07 26.72
C VAL A 63 9.80 24.27 25.60
N ASP A 64 11.10 24.36 25.43
CA ASP A 64 11.83 23.71 24.36
C ASP A 64 12.42 22.37 24.85
N SER A 65 11.81 21.25 24.45
CA SER A 65 12.27 19.90 24.76
C SER A 65 13.01 19.26 23.58
N SER A 66 13.34 20.03 22.54
CA SER A 66 13.94 19.52 21.30
C SER A 66 15.45 19.33 21.35
N GLU A 67 16.11 19.84 22.39
CA GLU A 67 17.57 19.87 22.47
C GLU A 67 18.21 20.68 21.33
N GLY A 68 17.49 21.70 20.85
CA GLY A 68 17.96 22.62 19.85
C GLY A 68 17.64 22.30 18.41
N VAL A 69 17.14 21.10 18.13
CA VAL A 69 16.84 20.62 16.77
C VAL A 69 15.45 20.03 16.71
N VAL A 70 14.68 20.43 15.71
CA VAL A 70 13.34 19.90 15.45
C VAL A 70 13.32 19.19 14.10
N THR A 71 12.85 17.97 14.10
CA THR A 71 12.72 17.14 12.91
C THR A 71 11.24 16.91 12.57
N PHE A 72 10.86 17.23 11.34
CA PHE A 72 9.55 16.90 10.80
C PHE A 72 9.68 15.67 9.91
N LYS A 73 8.92 14.62 10.22
CA LYS A 73 8.90 13.37 9.44
C LYS A 73 7.55 13.20 8.78
N ARG A 74 7.56 12.93 7.47
CA ARG A 74 6.34 12.67 6.73
C ARG A 74 5.88 11.24 6.91
N HIS A 75 4.56 11.08 7.06
CA HIS A 75 3.88 9.78 7.06
C HIS A 75 4.37 8.79 8.12
N CYS A 76 4.92 9.27 9.25
CA CYS A 76 5.40 8.37 10.29
C CYS A 76 4.27 7.61 11.00
N HIS A 77 3.03 8.13 11.00
CA HIS A 77 1.87 7.38 11.51
C HIS A 77 1.54 6.22 10.59
N LEU A 78 1.73 6.39 9.27
CA LEU A 78 1.59 5.28 8.32
C LEU A 78 2.63 4.20 8.59
N MET A 79 3.88 4.58 8.82
CA MET A 79 4.97 3.62 9.11
C MET A 79 4.64 2.72 10.30
N GLY A 80 4.00 3.26 11.34
CA GLY A 80 3.57 2.49 12.51
C GLY A 80 2.45 1.49 12.22
N LYS A 81 1.71 1.66 11.14
CA LYS A 81 0.59 0.81 10.74
C LYS A 81 0.91 -0.10 9.56
N LEU A 82 1.99 0.19 8.83
CA LEU A 82 2.29 -0.42 7.54
C LEU A 82 2.52 -1.93 7.65
N GLU A 83 3.17 -2.37 8.71
CA GLU A 83 3.44 -3.80 8.93
C GLU A 83 2.13 -4.61 9.04
N ALA A 84 1.16 -4.10 9.79
CA ALA A 84 -0.14 -4.75 9.93
C ALA A 84 -0.93 -4.74 8.61
N ILE A 85 -0.87 -3.64 7.87
CA ILE A 85 -1.53 -3.51 6.55
C ILE A 85 -0.93 -4.51 5.56
N GLU A 86 0.39 -4.61 5.54
CA GLU A 86 1.10 -5.55 4.67
C GLU A 86 0.76 -7.00 4.99
N ALA A 87 0.78 -7.37 6.27
CA ALA A 87 0.43 -8.73 6.70
C ALA A 87 -1.02 -9.08 6.33
N ALA A 88 -1.95 -8.15 6.53
CA ALA A 88 -3.35 -8.34 6.17
C ALA A 88 -3.54 -8.44 4.65
N PHE A 89 -2.80 -7.65 3.87
CA PHE A 89 -2.81 -7.74 2.41
C PHE A 89 -2.36 -9.13 1.93
N LEU A 90 -1.24 -9.62 2.43
CA LEU A 90 -0.70 -10.93 2.06
C LEU A 90 -1.67 -12.05 2.42
N GLN A 91 -2.23 -12.01 3.62
CA GLN A 91 -3.20 -13.02 4.07
C GLN A 91 -4.46 -12.98 3.19
N LYS A 92 -5.02 -11.80 2.95
CA LYS A 92 -6.23 -11.66 2.14
C LYS A 92 -6.00 -12.11 0.70
N PHE A 93 -4.87 -11.73 0.10
CA PHE A 93 -4.53 -12.13 -1.26
C PHE A 93 -4.42 -13.66 -1.37
N SER A 94 -3.77 -14.30 -0.42
CA SER A 94 -3.63 -15.76 -0.37
C SER A 94 -4.96 -16.47 -0.13
N GLU A 95 -5.86 -15.91 0.65
CA GLU A 95 -7.21 -16.45 0.87
C GLU A 95 -8.06 -16.38 -0.40
N LEU A 96 -8.00 -15.26 -1.11
CA LEU A 96 -8.78 -15.04 -2.34
C LEU A 96 -8.18 -15.74 -3.56
N SER A 97 -6.88 -15.98 -3.57
CA SER A 97 -6.17 -16.62 -4.66
C SER A 97 -5.14 -17.62 -4.12
N PRO A 98 -5.58 -18.80 -3.67
CA PRO A 98 -4.69 -19.81 -3.08
C PRO A 98 -3.60 -20.30 -4.05
N GLU A 99 -3.82 -20.15 -5.34
CA GLU A 99 -2.92 -20.63 -6.41
C GLU A 99 -1.69 -19.73 -6.57
N VAL A 100 -1.72 -18.53 -6.01
CA VAL A 100 -0.62 -17.55 -6.13
C VAL A 100 0.49 -17.87 -5.14
N VAL A 101 1.71 -17.94 -5.65
CA VAL A 101 2.93 -18.04 -4.84
C VAL A 101 3.60 -16.68 -4.86
N ILE A 102 3.58 -16.00 -3.72
CA ILE A 102 4.18 -14.67 -3.57
C ILE A 102 5.64 -14.86 -3.15
N GLU A 103 6.55 -14.24 -3.91
CA GLU A 103 7.98 -14.28 -3.63
C GLU A 103 8.44 -12.96 -2.98
N GLY A 104 9.10 -13.08 -1.85
CA GLY A 104 9.62 -11.91 -1.13
C GLY A 104 8.53 -11.05 -0.50
N LYS A 105 8.89 -9.83 -0.18
CA LYS A 105 8.05 -8.88 0.51
C LYS A 105 7.43 -7.89 -0.48
N PRO A 106 6.10 -7.66 -0.45
CA PRO A 106 5.49 -6.67 -1.32
C PRO A 106 5.90 -5.25 -0.92
N ILE A 107 5.94 -4.36 -1.90
CA ILE A 107 6.11 -2.92 -1.69
C ILE A 107 4.72 -2.31 -1.68
N ILE A 108 4.37 -1.65 -0.58
CA ILE A 108 3.06 -1.03 -0.39
C ILE A 108 3.25 0.46 -0.18
N SER A 109 2.49 1.26 -0.91
CA SER A 109 2.54 2.72 -0.82
C SER A 109 1.13 3.32 -0.89
N VAL A 110 0.99 4.52 -0.34
CA VAL A 110 -0.28 5.24 -0.35
C VAL A 110 -0.60 5.74 -1.75
N LYS A 111 -1.83 5.53 -2.20
CA LYS A 111 -2.30 6.00 -3.50
C LYS A 111 -2.68 7.48 -3.48
N ALA A 112 -3.16 7.98 -2.34
CA ALA A 112 -3.62 9.35 -2.16
C ALA A 112 -3.07 9.93 -0.86
N SER A 113 -3.27 11.24 -0.68
CA SER A 113 -2.88 11.92 0.55
C SER A 113 -3.57 11.33 1.77
N LEU A 114 -2.82 11.22 2.88
CA LEU A 114 -3.40 10.80 4.15
C LEU A 114 -4.19 11.93 4.79
N PRO A 115 -5.32 11.63 5.45
CA PRO A 115 -6.05 12.62 6.24
C PRO A 115 -5.19 13.16 7.38
N SER A 116 -5.45 14.41 7.79
CA SER A 116 -4.72 15.05 8.89
C SER A 116 -4.89 14.34 10.23
N ASP A 117 -6.03 13.66 10.43
CA ASP A 117 -6.35 12.91 11.64
C ASP A 117 -5.99 11.42 11.54
N PHE A 118 -5.18 11.03 10.57
CA PHE A 118 -4.82 9.63 10.31
C PHE A 118 -4.20 8.93 11.52
N GLU A 119 -3.53 9.65 12.40
CA GLU A 119 -2.95 9.07 13.62
C GLU A 119 -4.00 8.38 14.50
N HIS A 120 -5.26 8.86 14.45
CA HIS A 120 -6.37 8.33 15.23
C HIS A 120 -7.12 7.19 14.54
N TYR A 121 -6.78 6.88 13.30
CA TYR A 121 -7.39 5.78 12.56
C TYR A 121 -6.87 4.46 13.09
N VAL A 122 -7.81 3.54 13.35
CA VAL A 122 -7.48 2.17 13.76
C VAL A 122 -7.64 1.26 12.54
N PHE A 123 -6.57 0.57 12.18
CA PHE A 123 -6.61 -0.38 11.08
C PHE A 123 -7.49 -1.58 11.43
N ASP A 124 -8.38 -1.95 10.51
CA ASP A 124 -9.30 -3.06 10.65
C ASP A 124 -8.95 -4.21 9.69
N SER A 125 -9.06 -3.97 8.39
CA SER A 125 -8.93 -5.02 7.38
C SER A 125 -8.54 -4.45 6.02
N VAL A 126 -8.28 -5.35 5.07
CA VAL A 126 -8.07 -4.96 3.67
C VAL A 126 -9.14 -5.58 2.78
N SER A 127 -9.43 -4.90 1.68
CA SER A 127 -10.31 -5.38 0.63
C SER A 127 -9.55 -5.36 -0.69
N ILE A 128 -9.59 -6.48 -1.43
CA ILE A 128 -8.91 -6.62 -2.73
C ILE A 128 -9.95 -6.96 -3.78
N ALA A 129 -10.03 -6.17 -4.85
CA ALA A 129 -10.93 -6.44 -5.95
C ALA A 129 -10.49 -7.69 -6.72
N GLU A 130 -11.45 -8.47 -7.21
CA GLU A 130 -11.18 -9.71 -7.92
C GLU A 130 -10.27 -9.54 -9.14
N ASN A 131 -10.41 -8.42 -9.87
CA ASN A 131 -9.57 -8.14 -11.02
C ASN A 131 -8.10 -7.85 -10.68
N MET A 132 -7.75 -7.71 -9.40
CA MET A 132 -6.36 -7.53 -8.93
C MET A 132 -5.66 -8.86 -8.66
N LEU A 133 -6.40 -9.96 -8.55
CA LEU A 133 -5.85 -11.25 -8.10
C LEU A 133 -4.90 -11.93 -9.10
N ARG A 134 -4.81 -11.41 -10.31
CA ARG A 134 -3.88 -11.89 -11.35
C ARG A 134 -2.88 -10.82 -11.77
N LYS A 135 -2.64 -9.84 -10.89
CA LYS A 135 -1.73 -8.72 -11.16
C LYS A 135 -0.67 -8.63 -10.07
N GLY A 136 0.58 -8.52 -10.48
CA GLY A 136 1.72 -8.29 -9.59
C GLY A 136 1.83 -6.85 -9.12
N ASN A 137 1.10 -5.93 -9.73
CA ASN A 137 0.97 -4.55 -9.28
C ASN A 137 -0.48 -4.09 -9.44
N GLY A 138 -0.91 -3.27 -8.53
CA GLY A 138 -2.28 -2.79 -8.54
C GLY A 138 -2.59 -1.97 -7.31
N SER A 139 -3.84 -1.97 -6.91
CA SER A 139 -4.31 -1.23 -5.74
C SER A 139 -5.23 -2.09 -4.88
N PHE A 140 -5.33 -1.72 -3.62
CA PHE A 140 -6.27 -2.31 -2.68
C PHE A 140 -6.76 -1.26 -1.70
N VAL A 141 -7.76 -1.60 -0.92
CA VAL A 141 -8.34 -0.71 0.08
C VAL A 141 -7.98 -1.21 1.46
N ALA A 142 -7.43 -0.33 2.29
CA ALA A 142 -7.31 -0.58 3.72
C ALA A 142 -8.49 0.07 4.43
N ASN A 143 -9.19 -0.71 5.25
CA ASN A 143 -10.36 -0.27 6.00
C ASN A 143 -9.92 0.09 7.40
N PHE A 144 -10.34 1.27 7.85
CA PHE A 144 -10.04 1.80 9.18
C PHE A 144 -11.32 2.19 9.89
N THR A 145 -11.22 2.33 11.20
CA THR A 145 -12.26 2.93 12.02
C THR A 145 -11.73 4.17 12.71
N LEU A 146 -12.60 5.18 12.85
CA LEU A 146 -12.35 6.39 13.61
C LEU A 146 -13.59 6.63 14.48
N GLY A 147 -13.50 6.22 15.76
CA GLY A 147 -14.68 6.18 16.61
C GLY A 147 -15.75 5.23 16.04
N ASN A 148 -16.93 5.76 15.73
CA ASN A 148 -18.03 4.99 15.13
C ASN A 148 -18.04 5.04 13.59
N LYS A 149 -17.07 5.73 12.98
CA LYS A 149 -17.04 5.93 11.53
C LYS A 149 -16.08 4.96 10.88
N ARG A 150 -16.44 4.51 9.68
CA ARG A 150 -15.57 3.70 8.83
C ARG A 150 -14.86 4.61 7.84
N LYS A 151 -13.57 4.38 7.63
CA LYS A 151 -12.72 5.13 6.71
C LYS A 151 -11.99 4.17 5.79
N LYS A 152 -11.81 4.57 4.53
CA LYS A 152 -11.11 3.78 3.53
C LYS A 152 -9.94 4.58 3.00
N ILE A 153 -8.80 3.93 2.87
CA ILE A 153 -7.61 4.50 2.25
C ILE A 153 -7.13 3.53 1.18
N TYR A 154 -6.84 4.09 0.00
CA TYR A 154 -6.36 3.30 -1.13
C TYR A 154 -4.85 3.24 -1.14
N PHE A 155 -4.33 2.03 -1.37
CA PHE A 155 -2.90 1.75 -1.45
C PHE A 155 -2.55 1.15 -2.80
N TYR A 156 -1.31 1.39 -3.23
CA TYR A 156 -0.69 0.62 -4.31
C TYR A 156 0.08 -0.55 -3.72
N TYR A 157 0.15 -1.64 -4.47
CA TYR A 157 1.05 -2.74 -4.17
C TYR A 157 1.86 -3.11 -5.39
N GLU A 158 3.06 -3.60 -5.15
CA GLU A 158 3.95 -4.18 -6.14
C GLU A 158 4.60 -5.40 -5.52
N MET A 159 4.50 -6.56 -6.19
CA MET A 159 5.04 -7.81 -5.68
C MET A 159 5.49 -8.71 -6.81
N GLN A 160 6.39 -9.62 -6.48
CA GLN A 160 6.78 -10.72 -7.34
C GLN A 160 5.92 -11.93 -6.98
N ALA A 161 5.20 -12.46 -7.95
CA ALA A 161 4.32 -13.60 -7.71
C ALA A 161 4.26 -14.52 -8.94
N LYS A 162 4.02 -15.79 -8.68
CA LYS A 162 3.88 -16.82 -9.71
C LYS A 162 2.59 -17.59 -9.51
N MET A 163 2.06 -18.11 -10.60
CA MET A 163 0.92 -19.03 -10.58
C MET A 163 1.25 -20.28 -11.38
N ALA A 164 0.71 -21.42 -10.93
CA ALA A 164 0.81 -22.65 -11.66
C ALA A 164 -0.17 -22.64 -12.84
N VAL A 165 0.36 -22.95 -14.00
CA VAL A 165 -0.41 -23.14 -15.24
C VAL A 165 -0.04 -24.47 -15.85
N PHE A 166 -0.72 -24.85 -16.93
CA PHE A 166 -0.52 -26.13 -17.59
C PHE A 166 -0.04 -25.89 -19.03
N LYS A 167 1.04 -26.55 -19.40
CA LYS A 167 1.71 -26.39 -20.68
C LYS A 167 1.68 -27.69 -21.44
N ALA A 168 1.26 -27.66 -22.70
CA ALA A 168 1.20 -28.85 -23.53
C ALA A 168 2.60 -29.41 -23.81
N LYS A 169 2.80 -30.71 -23.58
CA LYS A 169 4.04 -31.41 -23.91
C LYS A 169 4.13 -31.82 -25.38
N ARG A 170 3.01 -31.83 -26.07
CA ARG A 170 2.89 -32.21 -27.48
C ARG A 170 1.72 -31.47 -28.12
N ASN A 171 1.61 -31.57 -29.44
CA ASN A 171 0.43 -31.06 -30.14
C ASN A 171 -0.79 -31.89 -29.78
N LEU A 172 -1.89 -31.21 -29.44
CA LEU A 172 -3.14 -31.84 -29.03
C LEU A 172 -4.25 -31.47 -30.00
N GLN A 173 -4.86 -32.49 -30.60
CA GLN A 173 -5.95 -32.32 -31.55
C GLN A 173 -7.28 -32.03 -30.83
N SER A 174 -8.16 -31.29 -31.48
CA SER A 174 -9.53 -31.09 -31.03
C SER A 174 -10.23 -32.43 -30.82
N GLY A 175 -10.95 -32.55 -29.71
CA GLY A 175 -11.66 -33.78 -29.35
C GLY A 175 -10.84 -34.78 -28.53
N LYS A 176 -9.55 -34.54 -28.34
CA LYS A 176 -8.71 -35.43 -27.53
C LYS A 176 -9.07 -35.29 -26.05
N ILE A 177 -9.20 -36.44 -25.38
CA ILE A 177 -9.34 -36.49 -23.93
C ILE A 177 -7.96 -36.35 -23.34
N LEU A 178 -7.75 -35.33 -22.45
CA LEU A 178 -6.46 -35.07 -21.82
C LEU A 178 -6.04 -36.21 -20.91
N GLN A 179 -4.77 -36.63 -21.08
CA GLN A 179 -4.11 -37.60 -20.22
C GLN A 179 -3.00 -36.84 -19.45
N ASP A 180 -2.58 -37.38 -18.30
CA ASP A 180 -1.60 -36.73 -17.43
C ASP A 180 -0.24 -36.49 -18.11
N ASP A 181 0.11 -37.30 -19.10
CA ASP A 181 1.36 -37.17 -19.84
C ASP A 181 1.30 -36.21 -21.04
N ASP A 182 0.11 -35.64 -21.33
CA ASP A 182 -0.08 -34.65 -22.39
C ASP A 182 0.38 -33.24 -21.99
N PHE A 183 0.52 -32.97 -20.70
CA PHE A 183 0.85 -31.66 -20.19
C PHE A 183 1.78 -31.71 -18.96
N GLU A 184 2.35 -30.57 -18.64
CA GLU A 184 3.11 -30.40 -17.42
C GLU A 184 2.64 -29.14 -16.69
N ARG A 185 2.75 -29.15 -15.37
CA ARG A 185 2.45 -28.02 -14.53
C ARG A 185 3.71 -27.16 -14.40
N VAL A 186 3.61 -25.89 -14.78
CA VAL A 186 4.72 -24.94 -14.70
C VAL A 186 4.28 -23.68 -13.97
N PHE A 187 5.23 -23.01 -13.31
CA PHE A 187 4.99 -21.74 -12.65
C PHE A 187 5.44 -20.60 -13.55
N VAL A 188 4.57 -19.64 -13.78
CA VAL A 188 4.88 -18.45 -14.56
C VAL A 188 4.60 -17.20 -13.74
N ASN A 189 5.29 -16.11 -14.08
CA ASN A 189 5.04 -14.83 -13.47
C ASN A 189 3.58 -14.44 -13.67
N ILE A 190 2.95 -13.91 -12.59
CA ILE A 190 1.53 -13.56 -12.61
C ILE A 190 1.21 -12.51 -13.69
N ASP A 191 2.13 -11.60 -13.99
CA ASP A 191 1.95 -10.57 -15.01
C ASP A 191 2.13 -11.09 -16.44
N SER A 192 2.62 -12.33 -16.59
CA SER A 192 2.84 -13.00 -17.88
C SER A 192 1.77 -14.03 -18.21
N LEU A 193 0.70 -14.09 -17.43
CA LEU A 193 -0.39 -15.03 -17.67
C LEU A 193 -1.11 -14.69 -18.98
N PRO A 194 -1.30 -15.69 -19.88
CA PRO A 194 -2.17 -15.49 -21.04
C PRO A 194 -3.61 -15.20 -20.60
N SER A 195 -4.36 -14.52 -21.47
CA SER A 195 -5.77 -14.25 -21.23
C SER A 195 -6.52 -15.58 -20.98
N LYS A 196 -7.29 -15.60 -19.89
CA LYS A 196 -8.09 -16.75 -19.46
C LYS A 196 -7.32 -18.06 -19.30
N ALA A 197 -6.03 -17.95 -18.91
CA ALA A 197 -5.23 -19.13 -18.57
C ALA A 197 -5.90 -19.93 -17.45
N ILE A 198 -5.88 -21.25 -17.56
CA ILE A 198 -6.36 -22.16 -16.53
C ILE A 198 -5.27 -22.24 -15.47
N VAL A 199 -5.61 -21.89 -14.24
CA VAL A 199 -4.66 -21.85 -13.10
C VAL A 199 -5.09 -22.84 -12.02
N GLY A 200 -4.10 -23.23 -11.19
CA GLY A 200 -4.32 -24.05 -10.02
C GLY A 200 -4.42 -25.54 -10.34
N ALA A 201 -5.57 -26.01 -10.73
CA ALA A 201 -5.82 -27.43 -11.02
C ALA A 201 -6.68 -27.61 -12.26
N LEU A 202 -6.47 -28.74 -12.97
CA LEU A 202 -7.33 -29.15 -14.07
C LEU A 202 -8.42 -30.09 -13.55
N SER A 203 -9.64 -29.90 -14.04
CA SER A 203 -10.73 -30.83 -13.80
C SER A 203 -10.44 -32.16 -14.48
N PRO A 204 -10.89 -33.30 -13.92
CA PRO A 204 -10.70 -34.57 -14.56
C PRO A 204 -11.55 -34.69 -15.87
N ASN A 205 -11.06 -35.53 -16.79
CA ASN A 205 -11.78 -35.87 -18.04
C ASN A 205 -12.03 -34.64 -18.95
N LEU A 206 -11.08 -33.68 -18.99
CA LEU A 206 -11.18 -32.57 -19.92
C LEU A 206 -10.94 -33.01 -21.36
N ILE A 207 -11.69 -32.40 -22.27
CA ILE A 207 -11.58 -32.62 -23.71
C ILE A 207 -11.04 -31.35 -24.35
N VAL A 208 -10.06 -31.52 -25.26
CA VAL A 208 -9.49 -30.40 -26.01
C VAL A 208 -10.56 -29.89 -26.99
N LYS A 209 -10.91 -28.59 -26.82
CA LYS A 209 -11.92 -27.93 -27.65
C LYS A 209 -11.35 -27.47 -28.98
N ASN A 210 -10.20 -26.82 -28.94
CA ASN A 210 -9.47 -26.34 -30.10
C ASN A 210 -8.05 -26.87 -30.08
N TYR A 211 -7.41 -26.95 -31.26
CA TYR A 211 -6.03 -27.41 -31.37
C TYR A 211 -5.07 -26.64 -30.43
N VAL A 212 -4.26 -27.39 -29.72
CA VAL A 212 -3.25 -26.86 -28.82
C VAL A 212 -1.87 -27.25 -29.33
N LYS A 213 -0.98 -26.26 -29.52
CA LYS A 213 0.41 -26.49 -29.90
C LYS A 213 1.24 -26.95 -28.73
N GLU A 214 2.26 -27.78 -29.01
CA GLU A 214 3.32 -28.08 -28.04
C GLU A 214 3.91 -26.77 -27.47
N GLY A 215 4.04 -26.72 -26.16
CA GLY A 215 4.54 -25.54 -25.45
C GLY A 215 3.51 -24.47 -25.14
N GLN A 216 2.31 -24.59 -25.62
CA GLN A 216 1.24 -23.63 -25.38
C GLN A 216 0.62 -23.83 -23.99
N ILE A 217 0.31 -22.71 -23.33
CA ILE A 217 -0.35 -22.71 -22.02
C ILE A 217 -1.86 -22.89 -22.23
N PHE A 218 -2.47 -23.78 -21.46
CA PHE A 218 -3.89 -24.02 -21.50
C PHE A 218 -4.69 -22.82 -21.05
N SER A 219 -5.74 -22.51 -21.78
CA SER A 219 -6.70 -21.46 -21.46
C SER A 219 -8.11 -21.95 -21.71
N GLU A 220 -9.11 -21.18 -21.28
CA GLU A 220 -10.51 -21.47 -21.52
C GLU A 220 -10.88 -21.51 -23.02
N TYR A 221 -10.00 -20.96 -23.89
CA TYR A 221 -10.21 -20.99 -25.35
C TYR A 221 -9.88 -22.37 -25.99
N PHE A 222 -9.18 -23.18 -25.29
CA PHE A 222 -8.76 -24.50 -25.75
C PHE A 222 -9.53 -25.62 -25.04
#